data_eb12bdf6832a50d03e83b96370b8e69b
#
_entry.id   eb12bdf6832a50d03e83b96370b8e69b
#
_cell.length_a   1.000
_cell.length_b   1.000
_cell.length_c   1.000
_cell.angle_alpha   90.00
_cell.angle_beta   90.00
_cell.angle_gamma   90.00
#
_symmetry.space_group_name_H-M   'P 1'
#
loop_
_entity.id
_entity.type
_entity.pdbx_description
1 polymer ?
#
loop_
_entity_poly.entity_id
_entity_poly.type
_entity_poly.pdbx_seq_one_letter_code
_entity_poly.pdbx_strand_id
1 'polypeptide(L)'
;MQSQANANPAEPQSTVLPMSKRLIELAEAGKIPDALIRLGIRRLCMQRLKNEYIDDVEKQQANFQTLIEELRQSPIAIETAAANEQHYEVPTEFYLASLGKRLKYSCAYYANEHDSLDQAEETMLEKYGERAELKDGQRILELGCGWGSLTLWMAENFPESEIVAVSNSSTQKKHIDSVCEQKGFGNVTIITEDVNNLDLAGQQFDRVMSIEMFEHMRNYRTLLERISSWLSDDGKLFVHIFAHRSIMYPFEVKGEEDWMSKYFFTGGLMPSTDTLLHFQDHLNIEKRWFVNGQHYEKTCNHWLEKTDQNKELIIAAFEQAYGKEEASTWFHRWRLFYMACAELFGYKQGNEWLVAHFLFGKG
;
A
#
# COMPACT_ATOMS: atom_id res chain seq x y z
N MET A 1 -42.61 -42.92 0.11
CA MET A 1 -42.69 -41.48 0.44
C MET A 1 -41.37 -40.87 -0.03
N GLN A 2 -41.44 -40.04 -1.05
CA GLN A 2 -40.30 -39.55 -1.84
C GLN A 2 -39.57 -38.44 -1.08
N SER A 3 -38.25 -38.55 -1.00
CA SER A 3 -37.35 -37.51 -0.51
C SER A 3 -37.16 -36.48 -1.62
N GLN A 4 -37.60 -35.25 -1.36
CA GLN A 4 -37.32 -34.11 -2.23
C GLN A 4 -35.87 -33.65 -1.95
N ALA A 5 -35.02 -33.76 -2.97
CA ALA A 5 -33.71 -33.16 -2.98
C ALA A 5 -33.86 -31.64 -3.19
N ASN A 6 -33.41 -30.87 -2.23
CA ASN A 6 -33.24 -29.40 -2.38
C ASN A 6 -32.10 -29.14 -3.39
N ALA A 7 -32.45 -28.60 -4.54
CA ALA A 7 -31.48 -28.05 -5.48
C ALA A 7 -30.99 -26.70 -4.94
N ASN A 8 -29.70 -26.60 -4.71
CA ASN A 8 -29.02 -25.33 -4.45
C ASN A 8 -29.22 -24.42 -5.70
N PRO A 9 -29.56 -23.13 -5.52
CA PRO A 9 -29.58 -22.19 -6.64
C PRO A 9 -28.18 -22.01 -7.18
N ALA A 10 -28.02 -22.18 -8.49
CA ALA A 10 -26.78 -21.98 -9.22
C ALA A 10 -26.30 -20.53 -9.04
N GLU A 11 -25.04 -20.35 -8.65
CA GLU A 11 -24.35 -19.07 -8.62
C GLU A 11 -24.44 -18.40 -10.02
N PRO A 12 -24.65 -17.08 -10.10
CA PRO A 12 -24.69 -16.39 -11.37
C PRO A 12 -23.29 -16.41 -12.01
N GLN A 13 -23.14 -17.21 -13.04
CA GLN A 13 -21.90 -17.24 -13.84
C GLN A 13 -21.65 -15.87 -14.47
N SER A 14 -20.52 -15.26 -14.13
CA SER A 14 -20.00 -14.04 -14.73
C SER A 14 -19.94 -14.17 -16.27
N THR A 15 -20.64 -13.30 -16.99
CA THR A 15 -20.67 -13.27 -18.45
C THR A 15 -19.49 -12.52 -19.09
N VAL A 16 -18.47 -12.13 -18.28
CA VAL A 16 -17.26 -11.50 -18.78
C VAL A 16 -16.23 -12.57 -19.12
N LEU A 17 -15.82 -12.61 -20.40
CA LEU A 17 -14.72 -13.48 -20.82
C LEU A 17 -13.48 -13.09 -20.01
N PRO A 18 -12.87 -14.00 -19.24
CA PRO A 18 -11.62 -13.73 -18.57
C PRO A 18 -10.57 -13.31 -19.59
N MET A 19 -9.65 -12.41 -19.20
CA MET A 19 -8.50 -12.08 -20.02
C MET A 19 -7.72 -13.38 -20.20
N SER A 20 -7.63 -13.91 -21.44
CA SER A 20 -7.02 -15.22 -21.64
C SER A 20 -5.57 -15.18 -21.15
N LYS A 21 -5.08 -16.24 -20.53
CA LYS A 21 -3.67 -16.40 -20.13
C LYS A 21 -2.69 -15.91 -21.20
N ARG A 22 -3.02 -16.19 -22.48
CA ARG A 22 -2.24 -15.75 -23.66
C ARG A 22 -2.14 -14.21 -23.77
N LEU A 23 -3.18 -13.45 -23.38
CA LEU A 23 -3.12 -11.98 -23.40
C LEU A 23 -2.22 -11.45 -22.29
N ILE A 24 -2.25 -12.07 -21.11
CA ILE A 24 -1.36 -11.73 -20.00
C ILE A 24 0.09 -12.00 -20.43
N GLU A 25 0.40 -13.17 -20.95
CA GLU A 25 1.73 -13.54 -21.47
C GLU A 25 2.24 -12.58 -22.56
N LEU A 26 1.37 -12.13 -23.45
CA LEU A 26 1.73 -11.13 -24.46
C LEU A 26 1.98 -9.74 -23.86
N ALA A 27 1.24 -9.35 -22.82
CA ALA A 27 1.47 -8.09 -22.10
C ALA A 27 2.79 -8.13 -21.32
N GLU A 28 3.07 -9.23 -20.60
CA GLU A 28 4.34 -9.46 -19.89
C GLU A 28 5.55 -9.54 -20.84
N ALA A 29 5.33 -9.95 -22.08
CA ALA A 29 6.35 -9.92 -23.14
C ALA A 29 6.49 -8.55 -23.83
N GLY A 30 5.74 -7.51 -23.42
CA GLY A 30 5.76 -6.18 -24.01
C GLY A 30 5.21 -6.10 -25.43
N LYS A 31 4.37 -7.05 -25.84
CA LYS A 31 3.83 -7.16 -27.21
C LYS A 31 2.48 -6.48 -27.40
N ILE A 32 1.90 -5.92 -26.34
CA ILE A 32 0.62 -5.19 -26.38
C ILE A 32 0.88 -3.70 -26.15
N PRO A 33 0.37 -2.80 -26.99
CA PRO A 33 0.48 -1.36 -26.77
C PRO A 33 -0.17 -0.92 -25.44
N ASP A 34 0.46 0.01 -24.74
CA ASP A 34 0.01 0.50 -23.42
C ASP A 34 -1.45 0.99 -23.43
N ALA A 35 -1.88 1.65 -24.51
CA ALA A 35 -3.26 2.12 -24.65
C ALA A 35 -4.29 0.97 -24.57
N LEU A 36 -3.98 -0.19 -25.16
CA LEU A 36 -4.84 -1.38 -25.11
C LEU A 36 -4.78 -2.05 -23.73
N ILE A 37 -3.60 -2.09 -23.09
CA ILE A 37 -3.42 -2.57 -21.72
C ILE A 37 -4.29 -1.73 -20.77
N ARG A 38 -4.18 -0.41 -20.82
CA ARG A 38 -4.96 0.52 -19.99
C ARG A 38 -6.48 0.38 -20.22
N LEU A 39 -6.91 0.19 -21.45
CA LEU A 39 -8.33 -0.09 -21.75
C LEU A 39 -8.79 -1.40 -21.08
N GLY A 40 -7.98 -2.44 -21.14
CA GLY A 40 -8.23 -3.71 -20.45
C GLY A 40 -8.34 -3.54 -18.95
N ILE A 41 -7.40 -2.80 -18.34
CA ILE A 41 -7.38 -2.53 -16.89
C ILE A 41 -8.65 -1.77 -16.46
N ARG A 42 -9.06 -0.72 -17.20
CA ARG A 42 -10.31 0.02 -16.91
C ARG A 42 -11.54 -0.89 -16.96
N ARG A 43 -11.56 -1.85 -17.88
CA ARG A 43 -12.64 -2.85 -17.93
C ARG A 43 -12.62 -3.76 -16.72
N LEU A 44 -11.44 -4.19 -16.25
CA LEU A 44 -11.31 -4.97 -15.01
C LEU A 44 -11.75 -4.17 -13.78
N CYS A 45 -11.41 -2.88 -13.68
CA CYS A 45 -11.90 -1.99 -12.61
C CYS A 45 -13.44 -1.92 -12.59
N MET A 46 -14.05 -1.74 -13.77
CA MET A 46 -15.52 -1.74 -13.90
C MET A 46 -16.11 -3.09 -13.47
N GLN A 47 -15.49 -4.20 -13.88
CA GLN A 47 -15.95 -5.53 -13.50
C GLN A 47 -15.80 -5.77 -11.99
N ARG A 48 -14.69 -5.33 -11.37
CA ARG A 48 -14.49 -5.40 -9.92
C ARG A 48 -15.62 -4.68 -9.19
N LEU A 49 -15.95 -3.46 -9.55
CA LEU A 49 -17.05 -2.72 -8.95
C LEU A 49 -18.38 -3.47 -9.10
N LYS A 50 -18.65 -4.05 -10.28
CA LYS A 50 -19.86 -4.82 -10.51
C LYS A 50 -19.95 -6.09 -9.64
N ASN A 51 -18.80 -6.73 -9.38
CA ASN A 51 -18.75 -7.95 -8.57
C ASN A 51 -18.88 -7.65 -7.07
N GLU A 52 -18.32 -6.52 -6.60
CA GLU A 52 -18.28 -6.18 -5.18
C GLU A 52 -19.51 -5.40 -4.70
N TYR A 53 -20.19 -4.67 -5.58
CA TYR A 53 -21.46 -4.02 -5.22
C TYR A 53 -22.61 -5.00 -5.28
N ILE A 54 -23.34 -5.09 -4.16
CA ILE A 54 -24.59 -5.85 -4.02
C ILE A 54 -25.73 -4.84 -4.11
N ASP A 55 -26.69 -5.04 -5.03
CA ASP A 55 -27.82 -4.11 -5.25
C ASP A 55 -28.78 -3.98 -4.05
N ASP A 56 -28.68 -4.90 -3.09
CA ASP A 56 -29.46 -4.93 -1.85
C ASP A 56 -28.62 -4.34 -0.72
N VAL A 57 -29.04 -3.21 -0.16
CA VAL A 57 -28.30 -2.46 0.88
C VAL A 57 -28.12 -3.27 2.17
N GLU A 58 -29.10 -4.09 2.54
CA GLU A 58 -29.02 -4.91 3.76
C GLU A 58 -27.99 -6.04 3.59
N LYS A 59 -27.98 -6.67 2.41
CA LYS A 59 -26.99 -7.70 2.07
C LYS A 59 -25.59 -7.10 1.93
N GLN A 60 -25.47 -5.92 1.33
CA GLN A 60 -24.16 -5.21 1.24
C GLN A 60 -23.61 -4.93 2.64
N GLN A 61 -24.47 -4.45 3.55
CA GLN A 61 -24.09 -4.20 4.94
C GLN A 61 -23.75 -5.49 5.69
N ALA A 62 -24.52 -6.56 5.51
CA ALA A 62 -24.25 -7.86 6.12
C ALA A 62 -22.90 -8.43 5.66
N ASN A 63 -22.60 -8.36 4.36
CA ASN A 63 -21.32 -8.77 3.81
C ASN A 63 -20.17 -7.97 4.41
N PHE A 64 -20.32 -6.66 4.52
CA PHE A 64 -19.31 -5.79 5.13
C PHE A 64 -19.05 -6.17 6.60
N GLN A 65 -20.09 -6.43 7.39
CA GLN A 65 -19.96 -6.87 8.78
C GLN A 65 -19.27 -8.24 8.91
N THR A 66 -19.56 -9.16 7.99
CA THR A 66 -18.88 -10.46 7.94
C THR A 66 -17.38 -10.28 7.75
N LEU A 67 -16.96 -9.43 6.78
CA LEU A 67 -15.55 -9.13 6.55
C LEU A 67 -14.90 -8.45 7.77
N ILE A 68 -15.57 -7.52 8.44
CA ILE A 68 -15.07 -6.91 9.69
C ILE A 68 -14.81 -7.96 10.77
N GLU A 69 -15.72 -8.93 10.92
CA GLU A 69 -15.57 -10.00 11.91
C GLU A 69 -14.43 -10.96 11.54
N GLU A 70 -14.28 -11.29 10.27
CA GLU A 70 -13.14 -12.07 9.77
C GLU A 70 -11.80 -11.37 10.07
N LEU A 71 -11.72 -10.05 9.86
CA LEU A 71 -10.52 -9.26 10.19
C LEU A 71 -10.20 -9.33 11.70
N ARG A 72 -11.21 -9.27 12.57
CA ARG A 72 -11.03 -9.37 14.04
C ARG A 72 -10.50 -10.74 14.50
N GLN A 73 -10.80 -11.80 13.76
CA GLN A 73 -10.40 -13.17 14.10
C GLN A 73 -9.07 -13.59 13.45
N SER A 74 -8.57 -12.82 12.51
CA SER A 74 -7.31 -13.07 11.81
C SER A 74 -6.08 -12.78 12.70
N PRO A 75 -4.87 -13.30 12.38
CA PRO A 75 -3.62 -12.73 12.89
C PRO A 75 -3.46 -11.28 12.41
N ILE A 76 -2.51 -10.52 12.99
CA ILE A 76 -2.28 -9.11 12.61
C ILE A 76 -1.97 -9.00 11.13
N ALA A 77 -1.07 -9.82 10.63
CA ALA A 77 -0.72 -9.90 9.21
C ALA A 77 -0.65 -11.35 8.75
N ILE A 78 -1.03 -11.59 7.51
CA ILE A 78 -0.91 -12.88 6.81
C ILE A 78 0.05 -12.70 5.63
N GLU A 79 0.67 -13.80 5.17
CA GLU A 79 1.54 -13.80 3.99
C GLU A 79 2.69 -12.78 4.04
N THR A 80 3.21 -12.47 5.25
CA THR A 80 4.29 -11.49 5.43
C THR A 80 5.57 -11.86 4.66
N ALA A 81 5.85 -13.16 4.52
CA ALA A 81 6.98 -13.65 3.71
C ALA A 81 6.75 -13.36 2.22
N ALA A 82 5.55 -13.61 1.68
CA ALA A 82 5.22 -13.33 0.29
C ALA A 82 5.25 -11.82 -0.02
N ALA A 83 4.72 -10.98 0.88
CA ALA A 83 4.79 -9.52 0.76
C ALA A 83 6.25 -9.04 0.76
N ASN A 84 7.12 -9.64 1.58
CA ASN A 84 8.54 -9.32 1.62
C ASN A 84 9.22 -9.66 0.28
N GLU A 85 9.00 -10.86 -0.25
CA GLU A 85 9.55 -11.29 -1.54
C GLU A 85 9.05 -10.41 -2.69
N GLN A 86 7.77 -10.08 -2.73
CA GLN A 86 7.14 -9.30 -3.81
C GLN A 86 7.58 -7.83 -3.86
N HIS A 87 7.87 -7.21 -2.72
CA HIS A 87 8.14 -5.77 -2.64
C HIS A 87 9.55 -5.43 -2.17
N TYR A 88 10.25 -6.30 -1.44
CA TYR A 88 11.48 -5.93 -0.74
C TYR A 88 12.72 -6.70 -1.18
N GLU A 89 12.56 -7.83 -1.87
CA GLU A 89 13.66 -8.54 -2.53
C GLU A 89 13.93 -8.08 -3.96
N VAL A 90 13.20 -7.06 -4.43
CA VAL A 90 13.46 -6.38 -5.71
C VAL A 90 14.75 -5.57 -5.57
N PRO A 91 15.65 -5.57 -6.57
CA PRO A 91 16.90 -4.81 -6.50
C PRO A 91 16.70 -3.34 -6.12
N THR A 92 17.52 -2.82 -5.21
CA THR A 92 17.48 -1.41 -4.78
C THR A 92 17.62 -0.47 -5.96
N GLU A 93 18.45 -0.83 -6.95
CA GLU A 93 18.71 -0.07 -8.19
C GLU A 93 17.42 0.20 -8.98
N PHE A 94 16.46 -0.72 -8.94
CA PHE A 94 15.16 -0.53 -9.55
C PHE A 94 14.41 0.64 -8.91
N TYR A 95 14.32 0.69 -7.58
CA TYR A 95 13.63 1.76 -6.88
C TYR A 95 14.34 3.11 -7.03
N LEU A 96 15.68 3.12 -7.01
CA LEU A 96 16.48 4.30 -7.28
C LEU A 96 16.24 4.85 -8.68
N ALA A 97 15.98 3.98 -9.66
CA ALA A 97 15.73 4.36 -11.06
C ALA A 97 14.28 4.75 -11.33
N SER A 98 13.31 4.21 -10.59
CA SER A 98 11.87 4.37 -10.87
C SER A 98 11.14 5.37 -9.97
N LEU A 99 11.60 5.56 -8.72
CA LEU A 99 10.96 6.48 -7.77
C LEU A 99 11.55 7.90 -7.85
N GLY A 100 10.94 8.83 -7.13
CA GLY A 100 11.46 10.19 -6.99
C GLY A 100 12.62 10.29 -5.99
N LYS A 101 13.07 11.50 -5.74
CA LYS A 101 14.26 11.81 -4.91
C LYS A 101 14.13 11.31 -3.46
N ARG A 102 12.92 11.28 -2.91
CA ARG A 102 12.65 10.79 -1.55
C ARG A 102 12.42 9.29 -1.48
N LEU A 103 12.47 8.57 -2.60
CA LEU A 103 12.18 7.13 -2.70
C LEU A 103 10.83 6.77 -2.07
N LYS A 104 9.84 7.62 -2.28
CA LYS A 104 8.50 7.46 -1.73
C LYS A 104 7.71 6.44 -2.55
N TYR A 105 7.73 5.17 -2.12
CA TYR A 105 6.96 4.08 -2.73
C TYR A 105 5.53 4.04 -2.16
N SER A 106 4.85 5.18 -2.26
CA SER A 106 3.46 5.40 -1.85
C SER A 106 2.92 6.66 -2.53
N CYS A 107 1.61 6.92 -2.44
CA CYS A 107 0.98 8.08 -3.10
C CYS A 107 1.66 9.40 -2.74
N ALA A 108 2.03 10.20 -3.75
CA ALA A 108 2.48 11.59 -3.62
C ALA A 108 1.29 12.58 -3.70
N TYR A 109 1.51 13.87 -3.44
CA TYR A 109 0.46 14.91 -3.50
C TYR A 109 0.86 16.06 -4.42
N TYR A 110 0.17 16.21 -5.51
CA TYR A 110 0.38 17.27 -6.51
C TYR A 110 -0.45 18.49 -6.13
N ALA A 111 0.20 19.50 -5.55
CA ALA A 111 -0.47 20.75 -5.19
C ALA A 111 -0.88 21.57 -6.43
N ASN A 112 -0.06 21.44 -7.51
CA ASN A 112 -0.30 22.09 -8.79
C ASN A 112 -0.28 21.06 -9.93
N GLU A 113 -0.88 21.41 -11.07
CA GLU A 113 -0.97 20.54 -12.23
C GLU A 113 0.39 20.11 -12.79
N HIS A 114 1.39 21.00 -12.73
CA HIS A 114 2.72 20.81 -13.30
C HIS A 114 3.81 20.42 -12.29
N ASP A 115 3.42 20.06 -11.06
CA ASP A 115 4.39 19.61 -10.07
C ASP A 115 5.12 18.36 -10.57
N SER A 116 6.44 18.33 -10.41
CA SER A 116 7.25 17.15 -10.62
C SER A 116 6.98 16.10 -9.54
N LEU A 117 7.40 14.84 -9.78
CA LEU A 117 7.32 13.78 -8.79
C LEU A 117 8.03 14.18 -7.47
N ASP A 118 9.23 14.76 -7.56
CA ASP A 118 10.01 15.17 -6.40
C ASP A 118 9.29 16.24 -5.56
N GLN A 119 8.65 17.21 -6.21
CA GLN A 119 7.83 18.23 -5.53
C GLN A 119 6.59 17.61 -4.88
N ALA A 120 5.94 16.67 -5.57
CA ALA A 120 4.77 16.00 -5.04
C ALA A 120 5.09 15.06 -3.86
N GLU A 121 6.26 14.39 -3.87
CA GLU A 121 6.77 13.62 -2.74
C GLU A 121 6.98 14.51 -1.52
N GLU A 122 7.68 15.65 -1.68
CA GLU A 122 7.95 16.61 -0.61
C GLU A 122 6.63 17.17 -0.03
N THR A 123 5.72 17.61 -0.89
CA THR A 123 4.40 18.13 -0.45
C THR A 123 3.60 17.09 0.36
N MET A 124 3.67 15.80 -0.01
CA MET A 124 2.98 14.78 0.76
C MET A 124 3.65 14.55 2.12
N LEU A 125 4.98 14.58 2.21
CA LEU A 125 5.71 14.44 3.47
C LEU A 125 5.43 15.62 4.41
N GLU A 126 5.38 16.85 3.89
CA GLU A 126 4.94 18.04 4.65
C GLU A 126 3.52 17.87 5.19
N LYS A 127 2.59 17.35 4.37
CA LYS A 127 1.22 17.06 4.82
C LYS A 127 1.16 15.99 5.92
N TYR A 128 2.06 15.01 5.91
CA TYR A 128 2.16 14.07 7.02
C TYR A 128 2.59 14.78 8.29
N GLY A 129 3.63 15.62 8.23
CA GLY A 129 4.09 16.42 9.35
C GLY A 129 2.98 17.28 9.95
N GLU A 130 2.22 17.99 9.10
CA GLU A 130 1.09 18.82 9.50
C GLU A 130 -0.04 17.98 10.13
N ARG A 131 -0.50 16.92 9.43
CA ARG A 131 -1.66 16.11 9.84
C ARG A 131 -1.39 15.25 11.05
N ALA A 132 -0.16 14.76 11.22
CA ALA A 132 0.29 14.01 12.39
C ALA A 132 0.69 14.94 13.56
N GLU A 133 0.70 16.25 13.34
CA GLU A 133 1.11 17.24 14.35
C GLU A 133 2.54 16.98 14.85
N LEU A 134 3.48 16.69 13.90
CA LEU A 134 4.89 16.46 14.22
C LEU A 134 5.54 17.74 14.71
N LYS A 135 6.42 17.59 15.73
CA LYS A 135 7.22 18.67 16.32
C LYS A 135 8.61 18.14 16.63
N ASP A 136 9.58 19.01 16.58
CA ASP A 136 10.93 18.66 16.97
C ASP A 136 11.01 18.30 18.47
N GLY A 137 11.91 17.39 18.83
CA GLY A 137 12.06 16.85 20.18
C GLY A 137 11.08 15.72 20.55
N GLN A 138 10.21 15.29 19.63
CA GLN A 138 9.32 14.15 19.85
C GLN A 138 10.05 12.82 19.67
N ARG A 139 9.56 11.79 20.36
CA ARG A 139 9.91 10.40 20.09
C ARG A 139 8.90 9.79 19.14
N ILE A 140 9.38 9.40 17.94
CA ILE A 140 8.53 9.01 16.81
C ILE A 140 8.81 7.56 16.42
N LEU A 141 7.75 6.76 16.28
CA LEU A 141 7.80 5.41 15.73
C LEU A 141 7.22 5.42 14.30
N GLU A 142 7.94 4.87 13.33
CA GLU A 142 7.41 4.62 11.99
C GLU A 142 7.26 3.11 11.76
N LEU A 143 6.03 2.66 11.48
CA LEU A 143 5.70 1.28 11.17
C LEU A 143 5.64 1.09 9.65
N GLY A 144 6.54 0.28 9.11
CA GLY A 144 6.64 0.06 7.66
C GLY A 144 7.40 1.18 6.94
N CYS A 145 8.64 1.44 7.34
CA CYS A 145 9.41 2.60 6.82
C CYS A 145 9.82 2.52 5.34
N GLY A 146 9.66 1.36 4.69
CA GLY A 146 10.02 1.18 3.29
C GLY A 146 11.48 1.59 3.02
N TRP A 147 11.71 2.37 1.98
CA TRP A 147 13.03 2.90 1.60
C TRP A 147 13.46 4.13 2.42
N GLY A 148 12.75 4.43 3.51
CA GLY A 148 13.10 5.51 4.44
C GLY A 148 12.62 6.89 4.00
N SER A 149 11.66 6.98 3.09
CA SER A 149 11.16 8.26 2.59
C SER A 149 10.74 9.21 3.72
N LEU A 150 9.85 8.76 4.61
CA LEU A 150 9.40 9.55 5.75
C LEU A 150 10.45 9.58 6.87
N THR A 151 11.10 8.44 7.18
CA THR A 151 12.16 8.35 8.19
C THR A 151 13.23 9.42 7.99
N LEU A 152 13.81 9.48 6.77
CA LEU A 152 14.89 10.39 6.43
C LEU A 152 14.41 11.85 6.36
N TRP A 153 13.18 12.07 5.91
CA TRP A 153 12.57 13.39 5.90
C TRP A 153 12.34 13.89 7.34
N MET A 154 11.87 13.04 8.25
CA MET A 154 11.74 13.39 9.68
C MET A 154 13.08 13.67 10.31
N ALA A 155 14.11 12.86 10.02
CA ALA A 155 15.47 13.08 10.55
C ALA A 155 16.06 14.42 10.12
N GLU A 156 15.78 14.86 8.89
CA GLU A 156 16.23 16.13 8.33
C GLU A 156 15.49 17.34 8.92
N ASN A 157 14.17 17.22 9.16
CA ASN A 157 13.31 18.33 9.57
C ASN A 157 13.11 18.44 11.10
N PHE A 158 13.38 17.36 11.85
CA PHE A 158 13.22 17.27 13.29
C PHE A 158 14.49 16.68 13.93
N PRO A 159 15.62 17.43 13.92
CA PRO A 159 16.92 16.91 14.35
C PRO A 159 17.04 16.56 15.83
N GLU A 160 16.23 17.17 16.69
CA GLU A 160 16.17 16.86 18.13
C GLU A 160 15.21 15.69 18.46
N SER A 161 14.46 15.18 17.49
CA SER A 161 13.55 14.04 17.66
C SER A 161 14.30 12.71 17.61
N GLU A 162 13.85 11.74 18.42
CA GLU A 162 14.30 10.35 18.32
C GLU A 162 13.34 9.58 17.40
N ILE A 163 13.88 9.02 16.30
CA ILE A 163 13.09 8.30 15.30
C ILE A 163 13.45 6.83 15.36
N VAL A 164 12.46 6.00 15.67
CA VAL A 164 12.53 4.54 15.58
C VAL A 164 11.70 4.10 14.37
N ALA A 165 12.30 3.42 13.42
CA ALA A 165 11.60 2.97 12.22
C ALA A 165 11.70 1.45 12.07
N VAL A 166 10.60 0.82 11.67
CA VAL A 166 10.47 -0.63 11.57
C VAL A 166 10.29 -1.03 10.10
N SER A 167 11.08 -1.99 9.65
CA SER A 167 10.94 -2.66 8.36
C SER A 167 11.12 -4.17 8.55
N ASN A 168 10.46 -4.99 7.76
CA ASN A 168 10.74 -6.43 7.68
C ASN A 168 11.88 -6.77 6.70
N SER A 169 12.53 -5.78 6.07
CA SER A 169 13.58 -5.94 5.06
C SER A 169 14.94 -5.47 5.55
N SER A 170 15.91 -6.38 5.60
CA SER A 170 17.30 -6.04 5.90
C SER A 170 17.96 -5.20 4.81
N THR A 171 17.50 -5.29 3.56
CA THR A 171 17.98 -4.50 2.43
C THR A 171 17.58 -3.03 2.59
N GLN A 172 16.32 -2.78 2.96
CA GLN A 172 15.84 -1.43 3.26
C GLN A 172 16.60 -0.82 4.44
N LYS A 173 16.80 -1.58 5.53
CA LYS A 173 17.62 -1.12 6.66
C LYS A 173 19.00 -0.70 6.22
N LYS A 174 19.73 -1.53 5.47
CA LYS A 174 21.08 -1.20 4.99
C LYS A 174 21.12 0.08 4.16
N HIS A 175 20.12 0.28 3.32
CA HIS A 175 19.99 1.50 2.52
C HIS A 175 19.83 2.73 3.42
N ILE A 176 18.87 2.68 4.36
CA ILE A 176 18.57 3.81 5.26
C ILE A 176 19.78 4.12 6.15
N ASP A 177 20.40 3.10 6.77
CA ASP A 177 21.60 3.26 7.60
C ASP A 177 22.73 3.95 6.81
N SER A 178 22.95 3.54 5.55
CA SER A 178 23.97 4.17 4.68
C SER A 178 23.67 5.64 4.38
N VAL A 179 22.39 5.98 4.15
CA VAL A 179 22.00 7.40 3.92
C VAL A 179 22.14 8.21 5.22
N CYS A 180 21.78 7.64 6.37
CA CYS A 180 21.98 8.29 7.68
C CYS A 180 23.47 8.60 7.93
N GLU A 181 24.36 7.63 7.67
CA GLU A 181 25.80 7.82 7.80
C GLU A 181 26.32 8.93 6.87
N GLN A 182 25.91 8.92 5.59
CA GLN A 182 26.32 9.91 4.59
C GLN A 182 25.84 11.34 4.94
N LYS A 183 24.63 11.47 5.52
CA LYS A 183 24.05 12.76 5.90
C LYS A 183 24.37 13.19 7.34
N GLY A 184 24.95 12.31 8.14
CA GLY A 184 25.26 12.57 9.55
C GLY A 184 24.03 12.57 10.46
N PHE A 185 22.97 11.82 10.12
CA PHE A 185 21.78 11.67 10.96
C PHE A 185 22.06 10.68 12.10
N GLY A 186 22.18 11.19 13.32
CA GLY A 186 22.40 10.37 14.53
C GLY A 186 21.15 10.02 15.32
N ASN A 187 20.00 10.52 14.88
CA ASN A 187 18.72 10.43 15.58
C ASN A 187 17.77 9.35 15.04
N VAL A 188 18.26 8.43 14.18
CA VAL A 188 17.47 7.36 13.56
C VAL A 188 17.94 5.99 14.03
N THR A 189 17.01 5.13 14.40
CA THR A 189 17.24 3.71 14.70
C THR A 189 16.32 2.85 13.86
N ILE A 190 16.88 1.90 13.06
CA ILE A 190 16.10 0.98 12.25
C ILE A 190 16.04 -0.40 12.89
N ILE A 191 14.83 -0.89 13.13
CA ILE A 191 14.54 -2.24 13.61
C ILE A 191 14.08 -3.09 12.42
N THR A 192 14.69 -4.27 12.24
CA THR A 192 14.21 -5.26 11.26
C THR A 192 13.44 -6.34 12.00
N GLU A 193 12.12 -6.31 11.87
CA GLU A 193 11.23 -7.26 12.55
C GLU A 193 9.88 -7.38 11.81
N ASP A 194 9.27 -8.58 11.89
CA ASP A 194 7.89 -8.80 11.45
C ASP A 194 6.91 -8.16 12.45
N VAL A 195 5.92 -7.45 11.95
CA VAL A 195 4.90 -6.79 12.79
C VAL A 195 4.16 -7.75 13.72
N ASN A 196 4.03 -9.03 13.35
CA ASN A 196 3.42 -10.05 14.21
C ASN A 196 4.24 -10.28 15.48
N ASN A 197 5.57 -10.16 15.40
CA ASN A 197 6.52 -10.43 16.48
C ASN A 197 7.05 -9.17 17.16
N LEU A 198 6.80 -7.99 16.54
CA LEU A 198 7.32 -6.72 17.05
C LEU A 198 6.86 -6.48 18.49
N ASP A 199 7.83 -6.38 19.41
CA ASP A 199 7.62 -6.05 20.82
C ASP A 199 8.42 -4.80 21.17
N LEU A 200 7.70 -3.74 21.55
CA LEU A 200 8.23 -2.47 22.01
C LEU A 200 7.76 -2.18 23.45
N ALA A 201 7.51 -3.24 24.24
CA ALA A 201 7.06 -3.09 25.63
C ALA A 201 8.01 -2.21 26.45
N GLY A 202 7.43 -1.29 27.21
CA GLY A 202 8.18 -0.31 28.02
C GLY A 202 8.72 0.89 27.25
N GLN A 203 8.53 0.94 25.91
CA GLN A 203 8.79 2.13 25.13
C GLN A 203 7.53 2.99 25.01
N GLN A 204 7.72 4.32 24.96
CA GLN A 204 6.64 5.28 24.80
C GLN A 204 6.99 6.25 23.68
N PHE A 205 6.02 6.49 22.79
CA PHE A 205 6.18 7.37 21.62
C PHE A 205 5.12 8.47 21.63
N ASP A 206 5.53 9.68 21.26
CA ASP A 206 4.63 10.81 21.08
C ASP A 206 3.83 10.69 19.80
N ARG A 207 4.44 10.06 18.78
CA ARG A 207 3.82 9.85 17.48
C ARG A 207 4.14 8.46 16.95
N VAL A 208 3.13 7.82 16.39
CA VAL A 208 3.29 6.62 15.58
C VAL A 208 2.81 6.94 14.15
N MET A 209 3.66 6.66 13.17
CA MET A 209 3.40 6.92 11.75
C MET A 209 3.28 5.60 11.00
N SER A 210 2.30 5.48 10.12
CA SER A 210 2.17 4.30 9.25
C SER A 210 1.67 4.73 7.87
N ILE A 211 2.47 4.45 6.84
CA ILE A 211 2.23 4.86 5.46
C ILE A 211 2.15 3.63 4.57
N GLU A 212 0.96 3.35 4.02
CA GLU A 212 0.69 2.23 3.12
C GLU A 212 1.23 0.88 3.66
N MET A 213 0.96 0.62 4.93
CA MET A 213 1.28 -0.63 5.60
C MET A 213 0.01 -1.35 6.10
N PHE A 214 -1.01 -0.59 6.52
CA PHE A 214 -2.26 -1.14 7.06
C PHE A 214 -3.01 -2.00 6.05
N GLU A 215 -2.86 -1.78 4.75
CA GLU A 215 -3.42 -2.60 3.66
C GLU A 215 -2.93 -4.06 3.68
N HIS A 216 -1.78 -4.29 4.27
CA HIS A 216 -1.20 -5.63 4.46
C HIS A 216 -1.63 -6.26 5.79
N MET A 217 -2.34 -5.51 6.63
CA MET A 217 -2.81 -5.97 7.93
C MET A 217 -4.23 -6.52 7.85
N ARG A 218 -4.57 -7.38 8.81
CA ARG A 218 -5.89 -7.97 8.95
C ARG A 218 -6.52 -7.61 10.29
N ASN A 219 -5.92 -8.00 11.40
CA ASN A 219 -6.47 -7.73 12.72
C ASN A 219 -6.10 -6.34 13.20
N TYR A 220 -6.85 -5.35 12.71
CA TYR A 220 -6.66 -3.94 13.13
C TYR A 220 -6.92 -3.75 14.63
N ARG A 221 -7.81 -4.53 15.26
CA ARG A 221 -8.08 -4.42 16.69
C ARG A 221 -6.83 -4.72 17.50
N THR A 222 -6.19 -5.87 17.26
CA THR A 222 -4.97 -6.27 17.97
C THR A 222 -3.79 -5.35 17.62
N LEU A 223 -3.69 -4.89 16.36
CA LEU A 223 -2.65 -3.94 15.96
C LEU A 223 -2.82 -2.60 16.69
N LEU A 224 -4.02 -2.03 16.73
CA LEU A 224 -4.31 -0.77 17.43
C LEU A 224 -4.17 -0.89 18.95
N GLU A 225 -4.47 -2.06 19.55
CA GLU A 225 -4.17 -2.36 20.95
C GLU A 225 -2.67 -2.25 21.25
N ARG A 226 -1.83 -2.91 20.45
CA ARG A 226 -0.37 -2.81 20.60
C ARG A 226 0.13 -1.38 20.42
N ILE A 227 -0.31 -0.68 19.35
CA ILE A 227 0.08 0.71 19.11
C ILE A 227 -0.34 1.61 20.28
N SER A 228 -1.55 1.42 20.81
CA SER A 228 -2.03 2.17 21.99
C SER A 228 -1.11 1.97 23.22
N SER A 229 -0.59 0.75 23.41
CA SER A 229 0.34 0.46 24.51
C SER A 229 1.70 1.13 24.35
N TRP A 230 2.11 1.45 23.11
CA TRP A 230 3.37 2.13 22.80
C TRP A 230 3.24 3.66 22.75
N LEU A 231 2.02 4.20 22.67
CA LEU A 231 1.80 5.64 22.70
C LEU A 231 1.87 6.20 24.13
N SER A 232 2.48 7.37 24.29
CA SER A 232 2.35 8.22 25.47
C SER A 232 0.89 8.65 25.69
N ASP A 233 0.57 9.25 26.84
CA ASP A 233 -0.82 9.62 27.17
C ASP A 233 -1.42 10.60 26.13
N ASP A 234 -0.63 11.58 25.66
CA ASP A 234 -1.01 12.51 24.59
C ASP A 234 -0.54 12.06 23.20
N GLY A 235 -0.11 10.81 23.10
CA GLY A 235 0.45 10.25 21.88
C GLY A 235 -0.61 10.04 20.81
N LYS A 236 -0.21 10.18 19.53
CA LYS A 236 -1.11 10.02 18.38
C LYS A 236 -0.57 9.06 17.35
N LEU A 237 -1.48 8.32 16.71
CA LEU A 237 -1.20 7.49 15.54
C LEU A 237 -1.71 8.19 14.29
N PHE A 238 -0.82 8.37 13.31
CA PHE A 238 -1.19 8.80 11.96
C PHE A 238 -1.12 7.62 10.99
N VAL A 239 -2.20 7.42 10.22
CA VAL A 239 -2.29 6.37 9.20
C VAL A 239 -2.59 6.99 7.85
N HIS A 240 -1.77 6.67 6.84
CA HIS A 240 -2.07 6.86 5.43
C HIS A 240 -2.34 5.48 4.83
N ILE A 241 -3.51 5.29 4.25
CA ILE A 241 -3.96 4.01 3.69
C ILE A 241 -4.69 4.28 2.37
N PHE A 242 -4.40 3.48 1.33
CA PHE A 242 -5.27 3.51 0.17
C PHE A 242 -6.59 2.80 0.49
N ALA A 243 -7.67 3.21 -0.16
CA ALA A 243 -8.99 2.68 0.11
C ALA A 243 -9.92 2.82 -1.09
N HIS A 244 -10.98 2.03 -1.11
CA HIS A 244 -12.15 2.31 -1.91
C HIS A 244 -13.14 3.15 -1.10
N ARG A 245 -13.90 4.00 -1.76
CA ARG A 245 -14.85 4.93 -1.11
C ARG A 245 -15.90 4.26 -0.21
N SER A 246 -16.30 3.00 -0.49
CA SER A 246 -17.41 2.35 0.23
C SER A 246 -17.34 0.82 0.33
N ILE A 247 -16.63 0.13 -0.56
CA ILE A 247 -16.52 -1.34 -0.53
C ILE A 247 -15.16 -1.77 0.02
N MET A 248 -15.15 -2.93 0.65
CA MET A 248 -13.95 -3.60 1.17
C MET A 248 -13.87 -5.00 0.55
N TYR A 249 -12.69 -5.40 0.10
CA TYR A 249 -12.47 -6.75 -0.44
C TYR A 249 -11.01 -7.20 -0.27
N PRO A 250 -10.77 -8.50 -0.01
CA PRO A 250 -9.42 -9.05 0.07
C PRO A 250 -8.82 -9.24 -1.33
N PHE A 251 -7.49 -9.18 -1.41
CA PHE A 251 -6.73 -9.59 -2.59
C PHE A 251 -6.45 -11.08 -2.51
N GLU A 252 -7.28 -11.88 -3.16
CA GLU A 252 -7.19 -13.34 -3.20
C GLU A 252 -6.80 -13.79 -4.61
N VAL A 253 -6.09 -14.90 -4.69
CA VAL A 253 -5.77 -15.56 -5.96
C VAL A 253 -6.79 -16.67 -6.20
N LYS A 254 -7.82 -16.38 -7.00
CA LYS A 254 -8.89 -17.34 -7.38
C LYS A 254 -8.74 -17.82 -8.83
N GLY A 255 -8.07 -17.03 -9.67
CA GLY A 255 -7.92 -17.31 -11.11
C GLY A 255 -6.74 -16.60 -11.76
N GLU A 256 -6.60 -16.79 -13.06
CA GLU A 256 -5.53 -16.15 -13.85
C GLU A 256 -5.70 -14.62 -13.96
N GLU A 257 -6.93 -14.13 -13.78
CA GLU A 257 -7.26 -12.69 -13.76
C GLU A 257 -6.81 -11.97 -12.47
N ASP A 258 -6.48 -12.72 -11.41
CA ASP A 258 -6.00 -12.17 -10.15
C ASP A 258 -4.48 -11.88 -10.19
N TRP A 259 -4.02 -11.43 -11.35
CA TRP A 259 -2.61 -11.17 -11.63
C TRP A 259 -1.95 -10.24 -10.59
N MET A 260 -2.66 -9.18 -10.17
CA MET A 260 -2.19 -8.24 -9.15
C MET A 260 -1.97 -8.94 -7.81
N SER A 261 -2.94 -9.74 -7.35
CA SER A 261 -2.83 -10.52 -6.11
C SER A 261 -1.68 -11.51 -6.17
N LYS A 262 -1.48 -12.15 -7.34
CA LYS A 262 -0.45 -13.18 -7.53
C LYS A 262 0.98 -12.62 -7.45
N TYR A 263 1.24 -11.46 -8.06
CA TYR A 263 2.61 -10.96 -8.24
C TYR A 263 2.98 -9.78 -7.33
N PHE A 264 2.00 -9.04 -6.79
CA PHE A 264 2.25 -7.79 -6.10
C PHE A 264 1.49 -7.59 -4.78
N PHE A 265 0.36 -8.28 -4.56
CA PHE A 265 -0.50 -7.96 -3.41
C PHE A 265 -1.10 -9.19 -2.73
N THR A 266 -0.33 -10.30 -2.65
CA THR A 266 -0.78 -11.53 -1.98
C THR A 266 -1.13 -11.23 -0.52
N GLY A 267 -2.32 -11.66 -0.10
CA GLY A 267 -2.77 -11.49 1.29
C GLY A 267 -3.15 -10.06 1.70
N GLY A 268 -3.06 -9.08 0.80
CA GLY A 268 -3.49 -7.71 1.07
C GLY A 268 -5.00 -7.52 1.08
N LEU A 269 -5.43 -6.32 1.42
CA LEU A 269 -6.83 -5.89 1.51
C LEU A 269 -6.99 -4.56 0.77
N MET A 270 -8.07 -4.40 0.01
CA MET A 270 -8.61 -3.09 -0.33
C MET A 270 -9.61 -2.69 0.75
N PRO A 271 -9.26 -1.84 1.72
CA PRO A 271 -10.20 -1.38 2.73
C PRO A 271 -11.17 -0.36 2.12
N SER A 272 -12.32 -0.19 2.76
CA SER A 272 -13.13 1.00 2.51
C SER A 272 -12.66 2.17 3.36
N THR A 273 -13.08 3.38 3.00
CA THR A 273 -12.83 4.57 3.84
C THR A 273 -13.40 4.46 5.24
N ASP A 274 -14.35 3.56 5.46
CA ASP A 274 -15.04 3.37 6.73
C ASP A 274 -14.52 2.15 7.53
N THR A 275 -13.63 1.34 6.95
CA THR A 275 -13.12 0.12 7.60
C THR A 275 -12.56 0.42 9.01
N LEU A 276 -11.69 1.42 9.14
CA LEU A 276 -11.05 1.74 10.43
C LEU A 276 -12.02 2.32 11.47
N LEU A 277 -13.20 2.82 11.07
CA LEU A 277 -14.24 3.27 12.01
C LEU A 277 -14.76 2.14 12.90
N HIS A 278 -14.61 0.88 12.47
CA HIS A 278 -15.05 -0.31 13.20
C HIS A 278 -14.02 -0.83 14.22
N PHE A 279 -12.87 -0.17 14.34
CA PHE A 279 -11.76 -0.60 15.19
C PHE A 279 -11.29 0.51 16.14
N GLN A 280 -12.22 1.07 16.92
CA GLN A 280 -11.95 2.15 17.88
C GLN A 280 -11.99 1.66 19.34
N ASP A 281 -11.64 0.39 19.59
CA ASP A 281 -11.63 -0.20 20.94
C ASP A 281 -10.50 0.38 21.83
N HIS A 282 -9.38 0.78 21.24
CA HIS A 282 -8.15 1.19 21.95
C HIS A 282 -7.68 2.60 21.58
N LEU A 283 -8.01 3.08 20.41
CA LEU A 283 -7.70 4.42 19.89
C LEU A 283 -8.92 4.98 19.20
N ASN A 284 -9.18 6.28 19.36
CA ASN A 284 -10.30 6.97 18.74
C ASN A 284 -9.83 7.80 17.56
N ILE A 285 -10.60 7.81 16.46
CA ILE A 285 -10.33 8.67 15.31
C ILE A 285 -10.69 10.12 15.67
N GLU A 286 -9.69 10.98 15.74
CA GLU A 286 -9.88 12.43 15.97
C GLU A 286 -10.15 13.19 14.67
N LYS A 287 -9.43 12.82 13.59
CA LYS A 287 -9.52 13.50 12.29
C LYS A 287 -9.39 12.50 11.15
N ARG A 288 -10.07 12.78 10.04
CA ARG A 288 -9.98 12.02 8.81
C ARG A 288 -9.92 12.95 7.60
N TRP A 289 -9.07 12.64 6.62
CA TRP A 289 -8.95 13.37 5.36
C TRP A 289 -8.93 12.40 4.19
N PHE A 290 -9.43 12.84 3.04
CA PHE A 290 -9.33 12.11 1.80
C PHE A 290 -8.39 12.83 0.84
N VAL A 291 -7.63 12.04 0.09
CA VAL A 291 -6.78 12.48 -1.00
C VAL A 291 -7.30 11.81 -2.26
N ASN A 292 -7.69 12.60 -3.26
CA ASN A 292 -8.28 12.09 -4.49
C ASN A 292 -7.31 11.13 -5.21
N GLY A 293 -7.84 10.05 -5.77
CA GLY A 293 -7.05 9.02 -6.45
C GLY A 293 -6.22 9.52 -7.62
N GLN A 294 -6.56 10.67 -8.22
CA GLN A 294 -5.75 11.27 -9.31
C GLN A 294 -4.33 11.62 -8.86
N HIS A 295 -4.09 11.87 -7.57
CA HIS A 295 -2.73 12.04 -7.05
C HIS A 295 -1.93 10.73 -7.18
N TYR A 296 -2.54 9.59 -6.88
CA TYR A 296 -1.88 8.30 -7.05
C TYR A 296 -1.76 7.89 -8.52
N GLU A 297 -2.77 8.19 -9.35
CA GLU A 297 -2.69 8.04 -10.81
C GLU A 297 -1.46 8.74 -11.37
N LYS A 298 -1.26 10.04 -11.03
CA LYS A 298 -0.09 10.82 -11.46
C LYS A 298 1.21 10.21 -10.92
N THR A 299 1.24 9.81 -9.65
CA THR A 299 2.40 9.20 -9.02
C THR A 299 2.84 7.94 -9.78
N CYS A 300 1.91 7.02 -10.04
CA CYS A 300 2.19 5.78 -10.78
C CYS A 300 2.62 6.04 -12.24
N ASN A 301 2.05 7.06 -12.88
CA ASN A 301 2.46 7.44 -14.24
C ASN A 301 3.88 8.01 -14.26
N HIS A 302 4.28 8.83 -13.29
CA HIS A 302 5.66 9.31 -13.17
C HIS A 302 6.65 8.17 -12.87
N TRP A 303 6.28 7.20 -12.02
CA TRP A 303 7.11 6.01 -11.81
C TRP A 303 7.27 5.19 -13.10
N LEU A 304 6.19 5.02 -13.87
CA LEU A 304 6.23 4.35 -15.17
C LEU A 304 7.14 5.09 -16.15
N GLU A 305 7.00 6.40 -16.25
CA GLU A 305 7.85 7.23 -17.12
C GLU A 305 9.32 7.11 -16.76
N LYS A 306 9.68 7.22 -15.49
CA LYS A 306 11.07 7.03 -15.01
C LYS A 306 11.57 5.61 -15.27
N THR A 307 10.72 4.60 -15.09
CA THR A 307 11.03 3.20 -15.41
C THR A 307 11.37 3.05 -16.90
N ASP A 308 10.61 3.67 -17.79
CA ASP A 308 10.85 3.63 -19.24
C ASP A 308 12.12 4.39 -19.63
N GLN A 309 12.38 5.54 -19.00
CA GLN A 309 13.60 6.34 -19.22
C GLN A 309 14.86 5.60 -18.77
N ASN A 310 14.78 4.77 -17.72
CA ASN A 310 15.90 4.04 -17.13
C ASN A 310 15.90 2.54 -17.49
N LYS A 311 15.23 2.15 -18.59
CA LYS A 311 15.03 0.75 -18.99
C LYS A 311 16.31 -0.08 -18.99
N GLU A 312 17.40 0.41 -19.57
CA GLU A 312 18.64 -0.35 -19.70
C GLU A 312 19.27 -0.66 -18.33
N LEU A 313 19.28 0.32 -17.44
CA LEU A 313 19.78 0.18 -16.07
C LEU A 313 18.92 -0.82 -15.28
N ILE A 314 17.60 -0.73 -15.38
CA ILE A 314 16.67 -1.61 -14.68
C ILE A 314 16.79 -3.04 -15.19
N ILE A 315 16.87 -3.25 -16.51
CA ILE A 315 17.07 -4.59 -17.08
C ILE A 315 18.39 -5.18 -16.59
N ALA A 316 19.48 -4.41 -16.56
CA ALA A 316 20.77 -4.88 -16.06
C ALA A 316 20.69 -5.31 -14.58
N ALA A 317 19.97 -4.55 -13.73
CA ALA A 317 19.73 -4.91 -12.34
C ALA A 317 18.90 -6.21 -12.23
N PHE A 318 17.86 -6.35 -13.05
CA PHE A 318 17.02 -7.56 -13.07
C PHE A 318 17.75 -8.77 -13.64
N GLU A 319 18.67 -8.61 -14.60
CA GLU A 319 19.53 -9.72 -15.06
C GLU A 319 20.40 -10.28 -13.93
N GLN A 320 20.90 -9.42 -13.05
CA GLN A 320 21.68 -9.84 -11.89
C GLN A 320 20.83 -10.56 -10.84
N ALA A 321 19.60 -10.09 -10.60
CA ALA A 321 18.72 -10.64 -9.57
C ALA A 321 17.93 -11.87 -10.03
N TYR A 322 17.39 -11.86 -11.24
CA TYR A 322 16.45 -12.87 -11.74
C TYR A 322 16.98 -13.70 -12.91
N GLY A 323 18.14 -13.35 -13.46
CA GLY A 323 18.72 -13.97 -14.65
C GLY A 323 18.19 -13.35 -15.96
N LYS A 324 18.97 -13.54 -17.04
CA LYS A 324 18.74 -12.90 -18.35
C LYS A 324 17.40 -13.24 -18.98
N GLU A 325 16.89 -14.44 -18.75
CA GLU A 325 15.63 -14.90 -19.34
C GLU A 325 14.42 -14.20 -18.73
N GLU A 326 14.45 -13.92 -17.43
CA GLU A 326 13.33 -13.33 -16.69
C GLU A 326 13.38 -11.80 -16.60
N ALA A 327 14.54 -11.18 -16.81
CA ALA A 327 14.73 -9.73 -16.61
C ALA A 327 13.76 -8.89 -17.43
N SER A 328 13.55 -9.22 -18.70
CA SER A 328 12.60 -8.51 -19.58
C SER A 328 11.16 -8.69 -19.12
N THR A 329 10.79 -9.88 -18.68
CA THR A 329 9.46 -10.20 -18.17
C THR A 329 9.17 -9.37 -16.91
N TRP A 330 10.11 -9.32 -15.96
CA TRP A 330 9.97 -8.51 -14.74
C TRP A 330 9.90 -7.02 -15.03
N PHE A 331 10.68 -6.51 -15.99
CA PHE A 331 10.57 -5.12 -16.45
C PHE A 331 9.14 -4.81 -16.92
N HIS A 332 8.55 -5.66 -17.74
CA HIS A 332 7.18 -5.46 -18.22
C HIS A 332 6.13 -5.69 -17.13
N ARG A 333 6.35 -6.61 -16.19
CA ARG A 333 5.47 -6.78 -15.01
C ARG A 333 5.40 -5.51 -14.17
N TRP A 334 6.52 -4.85 -13.91
CA TRP A 334 6.53 -3.58 -13.19
C TRP A 334 5.82 -2.45 -13.95
N ARG A 335 5.99 -2.39 -15.26
CA ARG A 335 5.21 -1.45 -16.10
C ARG A 335 3.71 -1.71 -16.01
N LEU A 336 3.30 -2.99 -16.11
CA LEU A 336 1.90 -3.41 -15.97
C LEU A 336 1.35 -3.05 -14.59
N PHE A 337 2.13 -3.25 -13.53
CA PHE A 337 1.76 -2.89 -12.16
C PHE A 337 1.51 -1.39 -12.04
N TYR A 338 2.41 -0.54 -12.51
CA TYR A 338 2.23 0.91 -12.47
C TYR A 338 1.02 1.37 -13.29
N MET A 339 0.81 0.79 -14.48
CA MET A 339 -0.38 1.07 -15.28
C MET A 339 -1.67 0.62 -14.57
N ALA A 340 -1.64 -0.54 -13.92
CA ALA A 340 -2.80 -1.06 -13.21
C ALA A 340 -3.18 -0.15 -12.04
N CYS A 341 -2.21 0.27 -11.24
CA CYS A 341 -2.43 1.23 -10.16
C CYS A 341 -2.90 2.60 -10.68
N ALA A 342 -2.28 3.12 -11.75
CA ALA A 342 -2.69 4.39 -12.34
C ALA A 342 -4.15 4.36 -12.81
N GLU A 343 -4.56 3.33 -13.54
CA GLU A 343 -5.94 3.21 -14.04
C GLU A 343 -6.96 2.94 -12.92
N LEU A 344 -6.55 2.20 -11.86
CA LEU A 344 -7.38 1.96 -10.68
C LEU A 344 -7.67 3.28 -9.95
N PHE A 345 -6.62 3.99 -9.55
CA PHE A 345 -6.76 5.23 -8.78
C PHE A 345 -7.29 6.40 -9.61
N GLY A 346 -7.02 6.42 -10.93
CA GLY A 346 -7.59 7.41 -11.85
C GLY A 346 -9.06 7.14 -12.23
N TYR A 347 -9.61 5.96 -11.90
CA TYR A 347 -10.96 5.56 -12.29
C TYR A 347 -12.00 6.55 -11.78
N LYS A 348 -12.94 6.96 -12.66
CA LYS A 348 -13.94 8.01 -12.39
C LYS A 348 -13.33 9.29 -11.78
N GLN A 349 -12.21 9.72 -12.33
CA GLN A 349 -11.51 10.94 -11.88
C GLN A 349 -11.05 10.84 -10.41
N GLY A 350 -10.61 9.66 -9.99
CA GLY A 350 -10.08 9.41 -8.64
C GLY A 350 -11.13 9.38 -7.52
N ASN A 351 -12.42 9.23 -7.86
CA ASN A 351 -13.50 9.25 -6.88
C ASN A 351 -14.00 7.86 -6.45
N GLU A 352 -13.44 6.78 -6.98
CA GLU A 352 -13.75 5.41 -6.53
C GLU A 352 -12.68 4.87 -5.60
N TRP A 353 -11.44 4.79 -6.06
CA TRP A 353 -10.27 4.44 -5.26
C TRP A 353 -9.46 5.68 -4.97
N LEU A 354 -9.10 5.87 -3.72
CA LEU A 354 -8.51 7.08 -3.18
C LEU A 354 -7.55 6.75 -2.03
N VAL A 355 -6.95 7.75 -1.43
CA VAL A 355 -6.16 7.59 -0.20
C VAL A 355 -6.91 8.27 0.95
N ALA A 356 -6.92 7.59 2.10
CA ALA A 356 -7.46 8.13 3.34
C ALA A 356 -6.34 8.35 4.36
N HIS A 357 -6.38 9.48 5.06
CA HIS A 357 -5.56 9.74 6.22
C HIS A 357 -6.42 9.74 7.47
N PHE A 358 -5.90 9.15 8.53
CA PHE A 358 -6.53 9.13 9.84
C PHE A 358 -5.54 9.60 10.90
N LEU A 359 -6.03 10.39 11.84
CA LEU A 359 -5.33 10.71 13.08
C LEU A 359 -6.13 10.10 14.23
N PHE A 360 -5.47 9.25 14.99
CA PHE A 360 -6.02 8.63 16.19
C PHE A 360 -5.33 9.18 17.43
N GLY A 361 -6.10 9.27 18.52
CA GLY A 361 -5.61 9.55 19.87
C GLY A 361 -6.11 8.52 20.86
N LYS A 362 -5.50 8.49 22.05
CA LYS A 362 -6.07 7.77 23.19
C LYS A 362 -7.38 8.44 23.62
N GLY A 363 -8.39 7.64 23.96
CA GLY A 363 -9.69 8.11 24.47
C GLY A 363 -9.65 8.49 25.93
#